data_d37b89678fe5c6ccd93c4c7a0d8a5934
#
_entry.id   d37b89678fe5c6ccd93c4c7a0d8a5934
#
_cell.length_a   1.000
_cell.length_b   1.000
_cell.length_c   1.000
_cell.angle_alpha   90.00
_cell.angle_beta   90.00
_cell.angle_gamma   90.00
#
_symmetry.space_group_name_H-M   'P 1'
#
loop_
_entity.id
_entity.type
_entity.pdbx_description
1 polymer ?
#
loop_
_entity_poly.entity_id
_entity_poly.type
_entity_poly.pdbx_seq_one_letter_code
_entity_poly.pdbx_strand_id
1 'polypeptide(L)'
;INYRVRNNSGCPYCTGVKVLTGFNDLKTLRPDLMKLWDHQKNELDPTKVSRGTTKKAWWKCDKGHSYLMPISKKTIRGSGCPYCSGRRILPGYNDIATTCPEILKEWNYSKNTIAPQEVMKGSRKKVWWICAKGHEWEATVNDRSRKDHKSTNCPYCAVNITISRGEQEVYD
;
A
#
# COMPACT_ATOMS: atom_id res chain seq x y z
N ILE A 1 10.44 -46.97 -14.07
CA ILE A 1 9.80 -46.76 -15.38
C ILE A 1 8.28 -46.86 -15.24
N ASN A 2 7.71 -47.88 -14.56
CA ASN A 2 6.27 -48.09 -14.40
C ASN A 2 5.50 -46.99 -13.71
N TYR A 3 6.08 -46.22 -12.79
CA TYR A 3 5.41 -45.15 -12.08
C TYR A 3 5.08 -43.94 -12.98
N ARG A 4 5.94 -43.61 -13.91
CA ARG A 4 5.73 -42.50 -14.88
C ARG A 4 4.63 -42.82 -15.89
N VAL A 5 4.54 -44.06 -16.33
CA VAL A 5 3.56 -44.51 -17.35
C VAL A 5 2.14 -44.58 -16.72
N ARG A 6 2.03 -45.03 -15.45
CA ARG A 6 0.72 -45.15 -14.75
C ARG A 6 0.10 -43.83 -14.32
N ASN A 7 0.92 -42.84 -13.96
CA ASN A 7 0.43 -41.58 -13.38
C ASN A 7 0.56 -40.39 -14.34
N ASN A 8 0.94 -40.59 -15.59
CA ASN A 8 1.20 -39.53 -16.57
C ASN A 8 2.06 -38.37 -16.00
N SER A 9 2.91 -38.70 -15.04
CA SER A 9 3.75 -37.72 -14.34
C SER A 9 4.96 -37.39 -15.21
N GLY A 10 4.98 -36.16 -15.74
CA GLY A 10 6.10 -35.65 -16.53
C GLY A 10 7.41 -35.58 -15.76
N CYS A 11 8.46 -35.17 -16.43
CA CYS A 11 9.78 -34.93 -15.81
C CYS A 11 9.62 -33.94 -14.63
N PRO A 12 10.08 -34.28 -13.39
CA PRO A 12 9.93 -33.42 -12.23
C PRO A 12 10.60 -32.05 -12.35
N TYR A 13 11.61 -31.94 -13.20
CA TYR A 13 12.27 -30.68 -13.53
C TYR A 13 11.42 -29.85 -14.53
N CYS A 14 10.89 -30.50 -15.58
CA CYS A 14 10.05 -29.84 -16.56
C CYS A 14 8.70 -29.33 -15.93
N THR A 15 8.18 -30.08 -14.98
CA THR A 15 6.96 -29.70 -14.25
C THR A 15 7.21 -28.71 -13.11
N GLY A 16 8.48 -28.40 -12.81
CA GLY A 16 8.85 -27.46 -11.74
C GLY A 16 8.75 -28.01 -10.32
N VAL A 17 8.52 -29.34 -10.16
CA VAL A 17 8.49 -30.00 -8.83
C VAL A 17 9.88 -30.00 -8.19
N LYS A 18 10.93 -30.22 -9.02
CA LYS A 18 12.32 -30.08 -8.60
C LYS A 18 13.01 -28.95 -9.33
N VAL A 19 13.91 -28.26 -8.64
CA VAL A 19 14.72 -27.19 -9.24
C VAL A 19 16.02 -27.75 -9.73
N LEU A 20 16.39 -27.38 -10.96
CA LEU A 20 17.66 -27.66 -11.59
C LEU A 20 18.29 -26.32 -11.98
N THR A 21 19.40 -25.99 -11.33
CA THR A 21 20.15 -24.75 -11.57
C THR A 21 20.55 -24.65 -13.05
N GLY A 22 20.36 -23.49 -13.64
CA GLY A 22 20.64 -23.25 -15.07
C GLY A 22 19.54 -23.72 -16.03
N PHE A 23 18.43 -24.30 -15.50
CA PHE A 23 17.35 -24.80 -16.35
C PHE A 23 15.97 -24.19 -15.94
N ASN A 24 15.51 -24.44 -14.72
CA ASN A 24 14.17 -24.02 -14.28
C ASN A 24 14.18 -23.21 -12.98
N ASP A 25 15.35 -22.76 -12.57
CA ASP A 25 15.51 -21.88 -11.41
C ASP A 25 15.05 -20.45 -11.72
N LEU A 26 14.82 -19.67 -10.65
CA LEU A 26 14.32 -18.31 -10.75
C LEU A 26 15.26 -17.39 -11.52
N LYS A 27 16.58 -17.46 -11.27
CA LYS A 27 17.56 -16.59 -11.92
C LYS A 27 17.61 -16.83 -13.42
N THR A 28 17.55 -18.10 -13.85
CA THR A 28 17.58 -18.48 -15.27
C THR A 28 16.29 -18.11 -16.00
N LEU A 29 15.11 -18.34 -15.37
CA LEU A 29 13.82 -18.07 -16.01
C LEU A 29 13.39 -16.61 -15.93
N ARG A 30 13.89 -15.85 -14.97
CA ARG A 30 13.52 -14.44 -14.75
C ARG A 30 14.73 -13.59 -14.39
N PRO A 31 15.71 -13.50 -15.28
CA PRO A 31 16.91 -12.65 -15.08
C PRO A 31 16.54 -11.17 -14.91
N ASP A 32 15.44 -10.73 -15.54
CA ASP A 32 14.88 -9.38 -15.43
C ASP A 32 14.55 -8.99 -13.98
N LEU A 33 14.20 -9.95 -13.14
CA LEU A 33 13.86 -9.68 -11.73
C LEU A 33 15.07 -9.62 -10.80
N MET A 34 16.26 -10.04 -11.26
CA MET A 34 17.45 -10.06 -10.40
C MET A 34 17.91 -8.66 -9.97
N LYS A 35 17.66 -7.64 -10.78
CA LYS A 35 17.86 -6.24 -10.39
C LYS A 35 16.98 -5.77 -9.23
N LEU A 36 15.84 -6.45 -9.02
CA LEU A 36 14.91 -6.16 -7.92
C LEU A 36 15.11 -7.09 -6.72
N TRP A 37 16.00 -8.10 -6.85
CA TRP A 37 16.31 -9.03 -5.77
C TRP A 37 17.18 -8.34 -4.73
N ASP A 38 16.71 -8.28 -3.49
CA ASP A 38 17.49 -7.68 -2.40
C ASP A 38 18.56 -8.65 -1.91
N HIS A 39 19.73 -8.58 -2.51
CA HIS A 39 20.86 -9.47 -2.22
C HIS A 39 21.38 -9.36 -0.78
N GLN A 40 21.13 -8.23 -0.11
CA GLN A 40 21.60 -8.01 1.27
C GLN A 40 20.69 -8.69 2.30
N LYS A 41 19.39 -8.79 1.99
CA LYS A 41 18.38 -9.31 2.92
C LYS A 41 17.95 -10.74 2.66
N ASN A 42 18.22 -11.25 1.45
CA ASN A 42 17.84 -12.61 1.11
C ASN A 42 18.95 -13.60 1.48
N GLU A 43 18.59 -14.58 2.30
CA GLU A 43 19.39 -15.79 2.52
C GLU A 43 19.13 -16.85 1.42
N LEU A 44 18.03 -16.70 0.69
CA LEU A 44 17.63 -17.58 -0.40
C LEU A 44 18.51 -17.35 -1.64
N ASP A 45 19.06 -18.42 -2.18
CA ASP A 45 19.74 -18.42 -3.47
C ASP A 45 18.71 -18.51 -4.61
N PRO A 46 18.63 -17.52 -5.52
CA PRO A 46 17.66 -17.54 -6.62
C PRO A 46 17.91 -18.66 -7.65
N THR A 47 19.08 -19.30 -7.62
CA THR A 47 19.40 -20.49 -8.45
C THR A 47 18.85 -21.79 -7.86
N LYS A 48 18.39 -21.78 -6.61
CA LYS A 48 17.88 -22.95 -5.89
C LYS A 48 16.38 -22.91 -5.64
N VAL A 49 15.67 -21.94 -6.19
CA VAL A 49 14.24 -21.78 -6.04
C VAL A 49 13.53 -21.67 -7.39
N SER A 50 12.32 -22.22 -7.49
CA SER A 50 11.50 -22.11 -8.69
C SER A 50 10.72 -20.79 -8.72
N ARG A 51 10.39 -20.31 -9.93
CA ARG A 51 9.55 -19.12 -10.11
C ARG A 51 8.14 -19.23 -9.50
N GLY A 52 7.63 -20.45 -9.36
CA GLY A 52 6.28 -20.73 -8.84
C GLY A 52 6.20 -20.91 -7.32
N THR A 53 7.34 -20.87 -6.63
CA THR A 53 7.36 -21.11 -5.18
C THR A 53 6.62 -20.03 -4.38
N THR A 54 5.95 -20.46 -3.30
CA THR A 54 5.31 -19.57 -2.33
C THR A 54 6.30 -19.03 -1.28
N LYS A 55 7.55 -19.48 -1.30
CA LYS A 55 8.59 -18.92 -0.43
C LYS A 55 8.65 -17.42 -0.61
N LYS A 56 8.77 -16.69 0.51
CA LYS A 56 8.91 -15.24 0.51
C LYS A 56 10.37 -14.86 0.29
N ALA A 57 10.59 -13.82 -0.52
CA ALA A 57 11.88 -13.20 -0.71
C ALA A 57 11.77 -11.68 -0.54
N TRP A 58 12.89 -11.07 -0.21
CA TRP A 58 13.02 -9.62 -0.16
C TRP A 58 13.25 -9.07 -1.57
N TRP A 59 12.49 -8.03 -1.89
CA TRP A 59 12.56 -7.34 -3.17
C TRP A 59 12.82 -5.86 -2.93
N LYS A 60 13.60 -5.23 -3.79
CA LYS A 60 13.87 -3.80 -3.75
C LYS A 60 13.34 -3.17 -5.03
N CYS A 61 12.49 -2.15 -4.94
CA CYS A 61 11.99 -1.45 -6.13
C CYS A 61 12.93 -0.31 -6.55
N ASP A 62 12.70 0.26 -7.73
CA ASP A 62 13.50 1.35 -8.29
C ASP A 62 13.52 2.60 -7.41
N LYS A 63 12.51 2.79 -6.52
CA LYS A 63 12.48 3.85 -5.50
C LYS A 63 13.19 3.48 -4.20
N GLY A 64 13.88 2.34 -4.14
CA GLY A 64 14.64 1.89 -2.98
C GLY A 64 13.83 1.18 -1.89
N HIS A 65 12.49 1.04 -2.02
CA HIS A 65 11.70 0.36 -1.00
C HIS A 65 12.01 -1.13 -0.98
N SER A 66 12.39 -1.64 0.18
CA SER A 66 12.62 -3.07 0.43
C SER A 66 11.36 -3.69 1.05
N TYR A 67 10.87 -4.80 0.48
CA TYR A 67 9.63 -5.45 0.91
C TYR A 67 9.67 -6.96 0.73
N LEU A 68 9.00 -7.67 1.63
CA LEU A 68 8.89 -9.12 1.63
C LEU A 68 7.65 -9.55 0.83
N MET A 69 7.82 -10.40 -0.17
CA MET A 69 6.73 -10.90 -1.01
C MET A 69 7.01 -12.33 -1.50
N PRO A 70 5.98 -13.22 -1.61
CA PRO A 70 6.14 -14.51 -2.24
C PRO A 70 6.69 -14.41 -3.66
N ILE A 71 7.64 -15.27 -3.99
CA ILE A 71 8.28 -15.30 -5.32
C ILE A 71 7.20 -15.44 -6.41
N SER A 72 6.26 -16.37 -6.28
CA SER A 72 5.19 -16.58 -7.25
C SER A 72 4.31 -15.34 -7.49
N LYS A 73 4.08 -14.51 -6.48
CA LYS A 73 3.34 -13.24 -6.66
C LYS A 73 4.11 -12.26 -7.53
N LYS A 74 5.42 -12.21 -7.37
CA LYS A 74 6.29 -11.34 -8.17
C LYS A 74 6.44 -11.83 -9.60
N THR A 75 6.69 -13.12 -9.77
CA THR A 75 7.06 -13.73 -11.05
C THR A 75 5.88 -14.04 -11.97
N ILE A 76 4.76 -14.54 -11.39
CA ILE A 76 3.59 -14.99 -12.14
C ILE A 76 2.54 -13.87 -12.23
N ARG A 77 2.28 -13.18 -11.13
CA ARG A 77 1.25 -12.13 -11.08
C ARG A 77 1.78 -10.73 -11.39
N GLY A 78 3.08 -10.56 -11.58
CA GLY A 78 3.70 -9.26 -11.85
C GLY A 78 3.51 -8.23 -10.73
N SER A 79 3.29 -8.67 -9.48
CA SER A 79 2.98 -7.75 -8.37
C SER A 79 4.11 -6.77 -8.12
N GLY A 80 3.77 -5.48 -8.11
CA GLY A 80 4.69 -4.37 -7.82
C GLY A 80 4.97 -4.18 -6.33
N CYS A 81 5.72 -3.13 -6.02
CA CYS A 81 6.00 -2.70 -4.65
C CYS A 81 4.69 -2.33 -3.94
N PRO A 82 4.41 -2.87 -2.74
CA PRO A 82 3.17 -2.58 -2.01
C PRO A 82 3.11 -1.14 -1.49
N TYR A 83 4.23 -0.52 -1.26
CA TYR A 83 4.32 0.88 -0.83
C TYR A 83 4.04 1.84 -1.99
N CYS A 84 4.68 1.62 -3.15
CA CYS A 84 4.43 2.42 -4.36
C CYS A 84 2.99 2.30 -4.86
N SER A 85 2.35 1.14 -4.69
CA SER A 85 0.97 0.91 -5.09
C SER A 85 -0.08 1.32 -4.05
N GLY A 86 0.34 1.87 -2.90
CA GLY A 86 -0.58 2.24 -1.81
C GLY A 86 -1.29 1.07 -1.12
N ARG A 87 -0.79 -0.16 -1.27
CA ARG A 87 -1.35 -1.34 -0.58
C ARG A 87 -0.88 -1.48 0.86
N ARG A 88 0.24 -0.88 1.19
CA ARG A 88 0.83 -0.82 2.53
C ARG A 88 1.34 0.57 2.82
N ILE A 89 1.21 0.96 4.06
CA ILE A 89 1.75 2.22 4.56
C ILE A 89 3.26 2.05 4.78
N LEU A 90 3.98 3.08 4.39
CA LEU A 90 5.38 3.30 4.74
C LEU A 90 5.47 4.71 5.31
N PRO A 91 5.61 4.85 6.65
CA PRO A 91 5.78 6.16 7.28
C PRO A 91 6.92 6.96 6.64
N GLY A 92 6.68 8.25 6.41
CA GLY A 92 7.61 9.12 5.70
C GLY A 92 7.59 9.01 4.17
N TYR A 93 6.66 8.20 3.60
CA TYR A 93 6.55 8.07 2.15
C TYR A 93 5.11 8.25 1.62
N ASN A 94 4.16 7.44 2.09
CA ASN A 94 2.80 7.44 1.55
C ASN A 94 1.72 7.58 2.64
N ASP A 95 2.13 7.88 3.85
CA ASP A 95 1.24 8.27 4.95
C ASP A 95 0.69 9.69 4.75
N ILE A 96 -0.37 10.03 5.50
CA ILE A 96 -1.04 11.33 5.35
C ILE A 96 -0.20 12.48 5.92
N ALA A 97 0.64 12.22 6.91
CA ALA A 97 1.52 13.23 7.47
C ALA A 97 2.54 13.72 6.43
N THR A 98 2.98 12.82 5.55
CA THR A 98 3.92 13.12 4.47
C THR A 98 3.21 13.67 3.23
N THR A 99 2.05 13.11 2.86
CA THR A 99 1.38 13.41 1.60
C THR A 99 0.40 14.56 1.64
N CYS A 100 -0.10 14.94 2.83
CA CYS A 100 -1.07 16.01 3.05
C CYS A 100 -0.82 16.71 4.40
N PRO A 101 0.36 17.30 4.63
CA PRO A 101 0.70 17.90 5.93
C PRO A 101 -0.22 19.07 6.30
N GLU A 102 -0.81 19.73 5.31
CA GLU A 102 -1.71 20.87 5.50
C GLU A 102 -2.95 20.55 6.34
N ILE A 103 -3.50 19.34 6.24
CA ILE A 103 -4.71 18.96 6.97
C ILE A 103 -4.42 18.54 8.42
N LEU A 104 -3.16 18.36 8.80
CA LEU A 104 -2.79 17.96 10.17
C LEU A 104 -3.06 19.05 11.20
N LYS A 105 -3.20 20.31 10.77
CA LYS A 105 -3.62 21.43 11.63
C LYS A 105 -4.99 21.20 12.26
N GLU A 106 -5.81 20.40 11.61
CA GLU A 106 -7.16 20.05 12.05
C GLU A 106 -7.25 18.62 12.59
N TRP A 107 -6.14 17.89 12.69
CA TRP A 107 -6.12 16.54 13.26
C TRP A 107 -6.30 16.61 14.76
N ASN A 108 -7.37 16.01 15.29
CA ASN A 108 -7.62 15.99 16.72
C ASN A 108 -6.76 14.93 17.41
N TYR A 109 -5.57 15.33 17.88
CA TYR A 109 -4.61 14.42 18.53
C TYR A 109 -5.10 13.89 19.88
N SER A 110 -6.05 14.58 20.54
CA SER A 110 -6.57 14.13 21.83
C SER A 110 -7.60 13.01 21.71
N LYS A 111 -8.37 12.98 20.61
CA LYS A 111 -9.42 11.98 20.38
C LYS A 111 -9.00 10.85 19.46
N ASN A 112 -8.05 11.06 18.58
CA ASN A 112 -7.57 10.03 17.67
C ASN A 112 -6.59 9.09 18.37
N THR A 113 -6.88 7.80 18.37
CA THR A 113 -5.96 6.75 18.85
C THR A 113 -4.97 6.30 17.78
N ILE A 114 -5.18 6.72 16.53
CA ILE A 114 -4.32 6.42 15.38
C ILE A 114 -3.49 7.64 15.02
N ALA A 115 -2.22 7.45 14.74
CA ALA A 115 -1.34 8.53 14.31
C ALA A 115 -1.50 8.82 12.80
N PRO A 116 -1.27 10.07 12.35
CA PRO A 116 -1.32 10.40 10.92
C PRO A 116 -0.35 9.59 10.05
N GLN A 117 0.77 9.13 10.61
CA GLN A 117 1.76 8.26 9.95
C GLN A 117 1.23 6.85 9.68
N GLU A 118 0.15 6.44 10.33
CA GLU A 118 -0.48 5.13 10.19
C GLU A 118 -1.67 5.12 9.25
N VAL A 119 -1.92 6.24 8.57
CA VAL A 119 -3.07 6.41 7.66
C VAL A 119 -2.59 6.94 6.31
N MET A 120 -3.14 6.40 5.24
CA MET A 120 -2.89 6.90 3.88
C MET A 120 -3.94 7.90 3.43
N LYS A 121 -3.54 8.81 2.56
CA LYS A 121 -4.48 9.60 1.74
C LYS A 121 -5.48 8.68 1.04
N GLY A 122 -6.75 9.04 1.05
CA GLY A 122 -7.81 8.22 0.47
C GLY A 122 -8.32 7.10 1.38
N SER A 123 -7.84 7.00 2.62
CA SER A 123 -8.38 6.06 3.59
C SER A 123 -9.83 6.38 3.95
N ARG A 124 -10.68 5.34 3.98
CA ARG A 124 -12.08 5.45 4.44
C ARG A 124 -12.22 5.38 5.96
N LYS A 125 -11.12 5.34 6.72
CA LYS A 125 -11.17 5.42 8.18
C LYS A 125 -11.72 6.77 8.58
N LYS A 126 -12.71 6.77 9.49
CA LYS A 126 -13.19 7.96 10.18
C LYS A 126 -12.21 8.30 11.29
N VAL A 127 -11.91 9.57 11.40
CA VAL A 127 -11.07 10.14 12.45
C VAL A 127 -11.68 11.47 12.91
N TRP A 128 -11.28 11.90 14.09
CA TRP A 128 -11.70 13.17 14.66
C TRP A 128 -10.89 14.33 14.10
N TRP A 129 -11.59 15.37 13.74
CA TRP A 129 -11.04 16.64 13.28
C TRP A 129 -11.43 17.76 14.23
N ILE A 130 -10.61 18.81 14.30
CA ILE A 130 -10.89 20.01 15.09
C ILE A 130 -10.55 21.26 14.27
N CYS A 131 -11.48 22.20 14.13
CA CYS A 131 -11.20 23.44 13.41
C CYS A 131 -10.62 24.53 14.34
N ALA A 132 -10.15 25.63 13.76
CA ALA A 132 -9.58 26.76 14.50
C ALA A 132 -10.56 27.40 15.51
N LYS A 133 -11.88 27.19 15.35
CA LYS A 133 -12.92 27.65 16.29
C LYS A 133 -13.22 26.61 17.39
N GLY A 134 -12.49 25.50 17.43
CA GLY A 134 -12.69 24.45 18.44
C GLY A 134 -13.84 23.48 18.15
N HIS A 135 -14.51 23.56 17.00
CA HIS A 135 -15.53 22.58 16.66
C HIS A 135 -14.88 21.25 16.31
N GLU A 136 -15.43 20.18 16.86
CA GLU A 136 -14.95 18.82 16.65
C GLU A 136 -15.98 18.00 15.86
N TRP A 137 -15.50 17.21 14.89
CA TRP A 137 -16.36 16.32 14.09
C TRP A 137 -15.60 15.09 13.59
N GLU A 138 -16.33 14.08 13.20
CA GLU A 138 -15.78 12.91 12.53
C GLU A 138 -15.96 13.02 11.01
N ALA A 139 -14.89 12.75 10.28
CA ALA A 139 -14.94 12.60 8.82
C ALA A 139 -13.89 11.58 8.37
N THR A 140 -14.09 10.99 7.17
CA THR A 140 -13.08 10.08 6.64
C THR A 140 -11.84 10.85 6.21
N VAL A 141 -10.69 10.21 6.31
CA VAL A 141 -9.44 10.81 5.82
C VAL A 141 -9.54 11.12 4.33
N ASN A 142 -10.23 10.25 3.56
CA ASN A 142 -10.47 10.46 2.13
C ASN A 142 -11.20 11.79 1.87
N ASP A 143 -12.28 12.07 2.59
CA ASP A 143 -13.10 13.27 2.36
C ASP A 143 -12.34 14.55 2.70
N ARG A 144 -11.43 14.49 3.67
CA ARG A 144 -10.59 15.62 4.06
C ARG A 144 -9.36 15.83 3.17
N SER A 145 -8.83 14.75 2.55
CA SER A 145 -7.60 14.80 1.74
C SER A 145 -7.85 14.97 0.23
N ARG A 146 -9.10 15.13 -0.21
CA ARG A 146 -9.43 15.35 -1.63
C ARG A 146 -9.03 16.75 -2.06
N LYS A 147 -8.43 16.86 -3.27
CA LYS A 147 -8.00 18.13 -3.87
C LYS A 147 -9.05 18.75 -4.80
N ASP A 148 -10.18 18.12 -5.02
CA ASP A 148 -11.20 18.46 -6.02
C ASP A 148 -12.27 19.46 -5.53
N HIS A 149 -11.92 20.37 -4.62
CA HIS A 149 -12.82 21.36 -3.97
C HIS A 149 -14.03 20.75 -3.23
N LYS A 150 -14.10 19.43 -3.12
CA LYS A 150 -15.13 18.70 -2.37
C LYS A 150 -14.61 18.20 -1.01
N SER A 151 -13.49 18.76 -0.53
CA SER A 151 -13.06 18.48 0.83
C SER A 151 -14.11 19.02 1.79
N THR A 152 -14.66 18.17 2.65
CA THR A 152 -15.64 18.57 3.64
C THR A 152 -14.96 19.39 4.73
N ASN A 153 -15.17 20.72 4.72
CA ASN A 153 -14.74 21.60 5.79
C ASN A 153 -15.57 21.34 7.07
N CYS A 154 -15.25 22.05 8.15
CA CYS A 154 -16.02 21.97 9.38
C CYS A 154 -17.52 22.20 9.10
N PRO A 155 -18.40 21.24 9.38
CA PRO A 155 -19.83 21.36 9.08
C PRO A 155 -20.50 22.48 9.88
N TYR A 156 -20.03 22.73 11.09
CA TYR A 156 -20.58 23.78 11.96
C TYR A 156 -20.19 25.18 11.49
N CYS A 157 -19.00 25.38 10.93
CA CYS A 157 -18.62 26.66 10.35
C CYS A 157 -19.37 26.95 9.03
N ALA A 158 -19.72 25.92 8.25
CA ALA A 158 -20.47 26.07 7.01
C ALA A 158 -21.93 26.49 7.24
N VAL A 159 -22.56 25.96 8.30
CA VAL A 159 -23.95 26.31 8.66
C VAL A 159 -24.06 27.76 9.12
N ASN A 160 -23.08 28.27 9.88
CA ASN A 160 -23.12 29.66 10.36
C ASN A 160 -23.04 30.71 9.24
N ILE A 161 -22.45 30.38 8.08
CA ILE A 161 -22.43 31.26 6.91
C ILE A 161 -23.84 31.39 6.29
N THR A 162 -24.64 30.31 6.35
CA THR A 162 -26.01 30.30 5.80
C THR A 162 -27.01 31.01 6.71
N ILE A 163 -26.84 30.93 8.04
CA ILE A 163 -27.73 31.62 9.03
C ILE A 163 -27.49 33.11 8.98
N SER A 164 -26.25 33.61 8.91
CA SER A 164 -25.97 35.06 8.84
C SER A 164 -26.42 35.71 7.53
N ARG A 165 -26.64 34.97 6.46
CA ARG A 165 -27.26 35.47 5.21
C ARG A 165 -28.77 35.51 5.29
N GLY A 166 -29.40 34.60 6.01
CA GLY A 166 -30.85 34.57 6.20
C GLY A 166 -31.38 35.60 7.21
N GLU A 167 -30.55 35.97 8.21
CA GLU A 167 -30.95 36.98 9.20
C GLU A 167 -30.81 38.41 8.69
N GLN A 168 -30.01 38.67 7.66
CA GLN A 168 -29.90 39.99 7.05
C GLN A 168 -31.05 40.34 6.11
N GLU A 169 -31.83 39.36 5.63
CA GLU A 169 -33.00 39.62 4.77
C GLU A 169 -34.30 39.90 5.53
N VAL A 170 -34.30 39.85 6.87
CA VAL A 170 -35.52 40.02 7.69
C VAL A 170 -35.58 41.40 8.39
N TYR A 171 -34.53 42.22 8.26
CA TYR A 171 -34.41 43.52 8.94
C TYR A 171 -34.17 44.74 8.02
N ASP A 172 -34.38 44.58 6.69
CA ASP A 172 -34.51 45.69 5.69
C ASP A 172 -36.03 45.76 5.25
#